data_89a3c3015c1578a4de81ba90cb77e80d
#
_entry.id   89a3c3015c1578a4de81ba90cb77e80d
#
_cell.length_a   1.000
_cell.length_b   1.000
_cell.length_c   1.000
_cell.angle_alpha   90.00
_cell.angle_beta   90.00
_cell.angle_gamma   90.00
#
_symmetry.space_group_name_H-M   'P 1'
#
loop_
_entity.id
_entity.type
_entity.pdbx_description
1 polymer ?
#
loop_
_entity_poly.entity_id
_entity_poly.type
_entity_poly.pdbx_seq_one_letter_code
_entity_poly.pdbx_strand_id
1 'polypeptide(L)'
;MANDSGGFTEAQVIARLREIFATSDPRVEVGIGDDAAVVTGAQRQILTTDMAVEGVHFRTDWSSAFEIGRKVTAANCADVLAMSGTTDYLLVAVALTGNESIEWITDLARGIKFEADLAGAQVVGGDISRAKSVVISIAAIGSTVNVVTRNGAKVGDGIYLSSLTGWSAAGLAIMESKMTSATDAHTAALREYKNPTIDYKFDVTGATSMCDVSDALVIQARQMADSSKVAFKFDLSKIQDCSEFAELESLARSLGIDVWKWIFAGGEDHVLLATGVDLPGVLIGEVIAGEGILNVPADVGNSAWRHF
;
A
#
# COMPACT_ATOMS: atom_id res chain seq x y z
N MET A 1 -8.18 -24.97 30.59
CA MET A 1 -6.77 -25.05 30.99
C MET A 1 -6.06 -24.00 30.16
N ALA A 2 -5.70 -22.88 30.77
CA ALA A 2 -4.92 -21.83 30.13
C ALA A 2 -3.50 -22.36 29.95
N ASN A 3 -3.09 -22.59 28.71
CA ASN A 3 -1.69 -22.84 28.39
C ASN A 3 -0.96 -21.51 28.44
N ASP A 4 -0.05 -21.42 29.40
CA ASP A 4 0.89 -20.33 29.61
C ASP A 4 1.89 -20.31 28.43
N SER A 5 1.49 -19.68 27.32
CA SER A 5 2.34 -19.48 26.15
C SER A 5 2.85 -18.04 26.15
N GLY A 6 4.09 -17.86 26.59
CA GLY A 6 4.82 -16.61 26.37
C GLY A 6 4.85 -15.61 27.52
N GLY A 7 4.33 -15.90 28.71
CA GLY A 7 4.54 -15.06 29.90
C GLY A 7 3.76 -13.74 29.99
N PHE A 8 2.83 -13.45 29.07
CA PHE A 8 1.95 -12.27 29.15
C PHE A 8 0.47 -12.62 28.97
N THR A 9 -0.41 -11.76 29.46
CA THR A 9 -1.87 -11.91 29.36
C THR A 9 -2.44 -10.96 28.30
N GLU A 10 -3.64 -11.29 27.79
CA GLU A 10 -4.39 -10.38 26.89
C GLU A 10 -4.52 -8.97 27.48
N ALA A 11 -4.84 -8.87 28.76
CA ALA A 11 -4.94 -7.58 29.44
C ALA A 11 -3.64 -6.76 29.40
N GLN A 12 -2.46 -7.42 29.48
CA GLN A 12 -1.18 -6.74 29.36
C GLN A 12 -0.92 -6.27 27.92
N VAL A 13 -1.34 -7.02 26.90
CA VAL A 13 -1.27 -6.59 25.50
C VAL A 13 -2.17 -5.37 25.28
N ILE A 14 -3.45 -5.43 25.69
CA ILE A 14 -4.39 -4.32 25.56
C ILE A 14 -3.85 -3.07 26.26
N ALA A 15 -3.31 -3.20 27.47
CA ALA A 15 -2.71 -2.06 28.19
C ALA A 15 -1.57 -1.42 27.39
N ARG A 16 -0.69 -2.23 26.78
CA ARG A 16 0.41 -1.73 25.95
C ARG A 16 -0.09 -1.06 24.66
N LEU A 17 -1.10 -1.62 24.01
CA LEU A 17 -1.72 -1.01 22.82
C LEU A 17 -2.39 0.32 23.15
N ARG A 18 -3.07 0.43 24.29
CA ARG A 18 -3.65 1.70 24.76
C ARG A 18 -2.59 2.79 24.93
N GLU A 19 -1.41 2.47 25.45
CA GLU A 19 -0.30 3.41 25.56
C GLU A 19 0.22 3.87 24.20
N ILE A 20 0.39 2.92 23.25
CA ILE A 20 0.95 3.20 21.93
C ILE A 20 -0.01 4.05 21.08
N PHE A 21 -1.30 3.71 21.11
CA PHE A 21 -2.33 4.38 20.32
C PHE A 21 -3.05 5.50 21.05
N ALA A 22 -2.53 5.93 22.22
CA ALA A 22 -3.08 7.08 22.92
C ALA A 22 -3.10 8.32 22.00
N THR A 23 -4.24 8.99 21.95
CA THR A 23 -4.43 10.20 21.13
C THR A 23 -5.10 11.30 21.95
N SER A 24 -4.80 12.56 21.62
CA SER A 24 -5.50 13.74 22.11
C SER A 24 -6.38 14.38 21.03
N ASP A 25 -6.63 13.67 19.93
CA ASP A 25 -7.51 14.15 18.86
C ASP A 25 -8.93 14.32 19.39
N PRO A 26 -9.50 15.55 19.36
CA PRO A 26 -10.84 15.81 19.89
C PRO A 26 -11.97 15.11 19.10
N ARG A 27 -11.67 14.59 17.92
CA ARG A 27 -12.60 13.79 17.14
C ARG A 27 -12.79 12.37 17.69
N VAL A 28 -11.88 11.89 18.55
CA VAL A 28 -11.99 10.59 19.22
C VAL A 28 -12.59 10.82 20.61
N GLU A 29 -13.89 10.56 20.77
CA GLU A 29 -14.62 10.72 22.03
C GLU A 29 -14.41 9.51 22.96
N VAL A 30 -14.44 8.30 22.40
CA VAL A 30 -14.12 7.04 23.08
C VAL A 30 -13.16 6.26 22.19
N GLY A 31 -11.96 5.97 22.69
CA GLY A 31 -10.94 5.18 22.00
C GLY A 31 -10.83 3.76 22.54
N ILE A 32 -9.61 3.18 22.45
CA ILE A 32 -9.33 1.79 22.86
C ILE A 32 -9.66 1.57 24.34
N GLY A 33 -10.47 0.55 24.61
CA GLY A 33 -10.75 0.05 25.98
C GLY A 33 -12.21 0.04 26.40
N ASP A 34 -13.11 0.32 25.48
CA ASP A 34 -14.53 0.08 25.60
C ASP A 34 -14.97 -0.90 24.50
N ASP A 35 -16.25 -1.29 24.44
CA ASP A 35 -16.79 -2.24 23.47
C ASP A 35 -16.68 -1.73 22.02
N ALA A 36 -16.67 -0.40 21.84
CA ALA A 36 -16.48 0.24 20.54
C ALA A 36 -15.86 1.64 20.68
N ALA A 37 -15.21 2.13 19.62
CA ALA A 37 -14.79 3.52 19.52
C ALA A 37 -15.99 4.43 19.17
N VAL A 38 -15.98 5.65 19.72
CA VAL A 38 -16.91 6.72 19.34
C VAL A 38 -16.10 7.86 18.75
N VAL A 39 -16.39 8.19 17.51
CA VAL A 39 -15.66 9.21 16.75
C VAL A 39 -16.61 10.16 16.02
N THR A 40 -16.16 11.39 15.80
CA THR A 40 -16.85 12.33 14.90
C THR A 40 -16.30 12.20 13.50
N GLY A 41 -17.19 12.04 12.49
CA GLY A 41 -16.82 11.88 11.10
C GLY A 41 -17.32 13.00 10.20
N ALA A 42 -16.76 13.09 9.00
CA ALA A 42 -17.25 13.97 7.93
C ALA A 42 -18.56 13.44 7.34
N GLN A 43 -19.31 14.31 6.61
CA GLN A 43 -20.55 13.88 5.94
C GLN A 43 -20.33 12.83 4.85
N ARG A 44 -19.16 12.88 4.15
CA ARG A 44 -18.81 11.92 3.10
C ARG A 44 -17.59 11.15 3.57
N GLN A 45 -17.78 9.85 3.74
CA GLN A 45 -16.77 8.94 4.24
C GLN A 45 -16.31 7.98 3.14
N ILE A 46 -15.04 7.60 3.21
CA ILE A 46 -14.43 6.51 2.45
C ILE A 46 -14.21 5.38 3.42
N LEU A 47 -14.58 4.16 3.04
CA LEU A 47 -14.42 2.97 3.86
C LEU A 47 -13.71 1.91 3.01
N THR A 48 -12.62 1.36 3.53
CA THR A 48 -11.91 0.23 2.93
C THR A 48 -11.41 -0.73 3.99
N THR A 49 -11.01 -1.92 3.57
CA THR A 49 -10.35 -2.90 4.44
C THR A 49 -9.48 -3.83 3.62
N ASP A 50 -8.25 -4.04 4.10
CA ASP A 50 -7.32 -5.03 3.59
C ASP A 50 -6.96 -6.05 4.66
N MET A 51 -6.52 -7.22 4.18
CA MET A 51 -6.03 -8.31 5.01
C MET A 51 -4.66 -8.78 4.53
N ALA A 52 -3.70 -8.83 5.44
CA ALA A 52 -2.39 -9.41 5.21
C ALA A 52 -2.22 -10.74 5.97
N VAL A 53 -1.75 -11.76 5.27
CA VAL A 53 -1.57 -13.13 5.80
C VAL A 53 -0.08 -13.48 5.72
N GLU A 54 0.47 -13.97 6.82
CA GLU A 54 1.85 -14.46 6.86
C GLU A 54 2.07 -15.59 5.86
N GLY A 55 3.19 -15.54 5.15
CA GLY A 55 3.54 -16.47 4.07
C GLY A 55 2.92 -16.14 2.71
N VAL A 56 2.01 -15.15 2.65
CA VAL A 56 1.40 -14.65 1.41
C VAL A 56 1.82 -13.21 1.15
N HIS A 57 1.50 -12.29 2.06
CA HIS A 57 1.73 -10.84 1.90
C HIS A 57 2.98 -10.34 2.64
N PHE A 58 3.41 -11.08 3.66
CA PHE A 58 4.64 -10.82 4.41
C PHE A 58 5.22 -12.12 4.97
N ARG A 59 6.50 -12.05 5.38
CA ARG A 59 7.20 -13.14 6.07
C ARG A 59 7.94 -12.58 7.26
N THR A 60 7.75 -13.20 8.43
CA THR A 60 8.37 -12.80 9.70
C THR A 60 9.88 -13.05 9.74
N ASP A 61 10.41 -13.91 8.86
CA ASP A 61 11.86 -14.13 8.68
C ASP A 61 12.51 -13.12 7.71
N TRP A 62 11.72 -12.29 7.00
CA TRP A 62 12.17 -11.28 6.05
C TRP A 62 11.96 -9.86 6.56
N SER A 63 10.88 -9.62 7.29
CA SER A 63 10.48 -8.31 7.76
C SER A 63 10.31 -8.31 9.27
N SER A 64 10.75 -7.24 9.92
CA SER A 64 10.49 -7.00 11.33
C SER A 64 8.99 -6.71 11.57
N ALA A 65 8.53 -6.88 12.80
CA ALA A 65 7.15 -6.56 13.18
C ALA A 65 6.81 -5.07 12.87
N PHE A 66 7.76 -4.17 13.08
CA PHE A 66 7.61 -2.75 12.76
C PHE A 66 7.40 -2.52 11.25
N GLU A 67 8.20 -3.15 10.38
CA GLU A 67 8.06 -3.06 8.93
C GLU A 67 6.71 -3.65 8.47
N ILE A 68 6.30 -4.80 9.03
CA ILE A 68 4.99 -5.42 8.73
C ILE A 68 3.85 -4.48 9.11
N GLY A 69 3.91 -3.87 10.29
CA GLY A 69 2.90 -2.93 10.76
C GLY A 69 2.77 -1.71 9.83
N ARG A 70 3.90 -1.15 9.39
CA ARG A 70 3.92 -0.07 8.41
C ARG A 70 3.30 -0.50 7.08
N LYS A 71 3.75 -1.63 6.52
CA LYS A 71 3.30 -2.14 5.22
C LYS A 71 1.77 -2.27 5.15
N VAL A 72 1.17 -2.96 6.12
CA VAL A 72 -0.28 -3.21 6.11
C VAL A 72 -1.07 -1.91 6.30
N THR A 73 -0.55 -0.97 7.09
CA THR A 73 -1.18 0.33 7.29
C THR A 73 -1.09 1.19 6.04
N ALA A 74 0.07 1.22 5.37
CA ALA A 74 0.29 1.96 4.14
C ALA A 74 -0.68 1.52 3.04
N ALA A 75 -0.87 0.21 2.84
CA ALA A 75 -1.81 -0.34 1.86
C ALA A 75 -3.23 0.21 2.05
N ASN A 76 -3.76 0.12 3.28
CA ASN A 76 -5.10 0.63 3.59
C ASN A 76 -5.23 2.16 3.43
N CYS A 77 -4.20 2.91 3.81
CA CYS A 77 -4.21 4.36 3.65
C CYS A 77 -4.07 4.78 2.19
N ALA A 78 -3.37 4.00 1.35
CA ALA A 78 -3.26 4.24 -0.08
C ALA A 78 -4.62 4.15 -0.79
N ASP A 79 -5.48 3.19 -0.42
CA ASP A 79 -6.85 3.10 -0.93
C ASP A 79 -7.66 4.37 -0.67
N VAL A 80 -7.56 4.92 0.55
CA VAL A 80 -8.26 6.16 0.91
C VAL A 80 -7.71 7.33 0.11
N LEU A 81 -6.40 7.43 -0.04
CA LEU A 81 -5.73 8.46 -0.84
C LEU A 81 -6.12 8.34 -2.32
N ALA A 82 -6.22 7.11 -2.86
CA ALA A 82 -6.64 6.82 -4.23
C ALA A 82 -8.08 7.28 -4.55
N MET A 83 -8.90 7.51 -3.53
CA MET A 83 -10.23 8.12 -3.66
C MET A 83 -10.23 9.64 -3.42
N SER A 84 -9.05 10.29 -3.46
CA SER A 84 -8.85 11.70 -3.11
C SER A 84 -9.31 12.03 -1.68
N GLY A 85 -9.02 11.12 -0.76
CA GLY A 85 -9.38 11.24 0.65
C GLY A 85 -8.19 11.38 1.58
N THR A 86 -8.49 11.70 2.82
CA THR A 86 -7.56 11.68 3.95
C THR A 86 -8.05 10.60 4.92
N THR A 87 -7.14 9.75 5.38
CA THR A 87 -7.48 8.72 6.37
C THR A 87 -7.67 9.38 7.73
N ASP A 88 -8.82 9.12 8.37
CA ASP A 88 -9.16 9.67 9.68
C ASP A 88 -8.94 8.64 10.79
N TYR A 89 -9.45 7.41 10.61
CA TYR A 89 -9.45 6.38 11.63
C TYR A 89 -9.08 5.02 11.09
N LEU A 90 -8.46 4.20 11.96
CA LEU A 90 -8.11 2.81 11.68
C LEU A 90 -8.64 1.90 12.79
N LEU A 91 -9.20 0.75 12.40
CA LEU A 91 -9.53 -0.38 13.25
C LEU A 91 -8.63 -1.55 12.85
N VAL A 92 -7.93 -2.16 13.82
CA VAL A 92 -6.90 -3.17 13.56
C VAL A 92 -7.29 -4.49 14.20
N ALA A 93 -7.62 -5.49 13.41
CA ALA A 93 -7.84 -6.87 13.86
C ALA A 93 -6.59 -7.71 13.60
N VAL A 94 -6.07 -8.37 14.64
CA VAL A 94 -4.86 -9.20 14.55
C VAL A 94 -5.14 -10.61 15.09
N ALA A 95 -4.89 -11.62 14.27
CA ALA A 95 -4.87 -13.01 14.73
C ALA A 95 -3.41 -13.46 14.86
N LEU A 96 -3.05 -13.94 16.06
CA LEU A 96 -1.71 -14.37 16.46
C LEU A 96 -1.64 -15.88 16.58
N THR A 97 -0.44 -16.47 16.41
CA THR A 97 -0.25 -17.93 16.61
C THR A 97 -0.12 -18.30 18.09
N GLY A 98 0.28 -17.33 18.92
CA GLY A 98 0.63 -17.50 20.33
C GLY A 98 2.10 -17.82 20.56
N ASN A 99 2.94 -17.68 19.53
CA ASN A 99 4.41 -17.80 19.62
C ASN A 99 5.09 -16.42 19.60
N GLU A 100 4.35 -15.36 19.29
CA GLU A 100 4.86 -14.00 19.24
C GLU A 100 5.14 -13.49 20.65
N SER A 101 6.28 -12.78 20.81
CA SER A 101 6.59 -12.14 22.10
C SER A 101 5.82 -10.81 22.25
N ILE A 102 5.72 -10.32 23.47
CA ILE A 102 5.11 -9.01 23.74
C ILE A 102 5.87 -7.87 23.05
N GLU A 103 7.20 -8.03 22.88
CA GLU A 103 8.04 -7.09 22.15
C GLU A 103 7.67 -7.07 20.68
N TRP A 104 7.47 -8.24 20.05
CA TRP A 104 7.05 -8.37 18.66
C TRP A 104 5.69 -7.67 18.43
N ILE A 105 4.71 -7.92 19.30
CA ILE A 105 3.37 -7.30 19.24
C ILE A 105 3.49 -5.78 19.41
N THR A 106 4.33 -5.35 20.35
CA THR A 106 4.59 -3.92 20.60
C THR A 106 5.22 -3.24 19.38
N ASP A 107 6.16 -3.89 18.71
CA ASP A 107 6.83 -3.34 17.54
C ASP A 107 5.91 -3.32 16.31
N LEU A 108 5.02 -4.33 16.15
CA LEU A 108 3.96 -4.30 15.15
C LEU A 108 3.05 -3.07 15.36
N ALA A 109 2.59 -2.85 16.59
CA ALA A 109 1.73 -1.72 16.93
C ALA A 109 2.45 -0.36 16.72
N ARG A 110 3.75 -0.28 17.01
CA ARG A 110 4.56 0.92 16.73
C ARG A 110 4.68 1.19 15.23
N GLY A 111 4.84 0.15 14.41
CA GLY A 111 4.86 0.28 12.96
C GLY A 111 3.54 0.79 12.41
N ILE A 112 2.41 0.23 12.88
CA ILE A 112 1.06 0.67 12.53
C ILE A 112 0.89 2.15 12.93
N LYS A 113 1.23 2.50 14.17
CA LYS A 113 1.12 3.88 14.63
C LYS A 113 1.98 4.85 13.82
N PHE A 114 3.22 4.48 13.53
CA PHE A 114 4.14 5.31 12.75
C PHE A 114 3.54 5.67 11.38
N GLU A 115 3.02 4.68 10.67
CA GLU A 115 2.42 4.91 9.36
C GLU A 115 1.09 5.67 9.46
N ALA A 116 0.27 5.36 10.46
CA ALA A 116 -0.95 6.11 10.76
C ALA A 116 -0.67 7.60 10.99
N ASP A 117 0.39 7.91 11.77
CA ASP A 117 0.80 9.30 12.03
C ASP A 117 1.23 10.03 10.74
N LEU A 118 1.92 9.34 9.81
CA LEU A 118 2.28 9.90 8.49
C LEU A 118 1.02 10.21 7.66
N ALA A 119 0.01 9.33 7.71
CA ALA A 119 -1.27 9.51 7.02
C ALA A 119 -2.20 10.53 7.72
N GLY A 120 -1.89 10.94 8.96
CA GLY A 120 -2.75 11.80 9.79
C GLY A 120 -3.91 11.06 10.46
N ALA A 121 -3.86 9.73 10.50
CA ALA A 121 -4.90 8.85 11.01
C ALA A 121 -4.73 8.50 12.50
N GLN A 122 -5.84 8.11 13.15
CA GLN A 122 -5.85 7.61 14.51
C GLN A 122 -6.25 6.14 14.57
N VAL A 123 -5.48 5.30 15.25
CA VAL A 123 -5.91 3.92 15.57
C VAL A 123 -6.84 4.00 16.77
N VAL A 124 -8.11 3.68 16.57
CA VAL A 124 -9.17 3.91 17.58
C VAL A 124 -9.71 2.63 18.21
N GLY A 125 -9.39 1.47 17.63
CA GLY A 125 -9.86 0.18 18.14
C GLY A 125 -9.32 -1.00 17.34
N GLY A 126 -9.86 -2.19 17.64
CA GLY A 126 -9.50 -3.42 16.93
C GLY A 126 -9.86 -4.65 17.75
N ASP A 127 -9.32 -5.78 17.32
CA ASP A 127 -9.53 -7.08 17.95
C ASP A 127 -8.25 -7.90 17.97
N ILE A 128 -8.10 -8.78 18.97
CA ILE A 128 -7.00 -9.74 19.04
C ILE A 128 -7.58 -11.15 19.17
N SER A 129 -7.18 -12.01 18.26
CA SER A 129 -7.66 -13.41 18.22
C SER A 129 -6.49 -14.37 18.04
N ARG A 130 -6.80 -15.66 17.94
CA ARG A 130 -5.81 -16.71 17.71
C ARG A 130 -6.05 -17.44 16.38
N ALA A 131 -4.97 -17.68 15.61
CA ALA A 131 -5.01 -18.41 14.34
C ALA A 131 -3.80 -19.36 14.19
N LYS A 132 -3.70 -20.05 13.06
CA LYS A 132 -2.56 -20.91 12.73
C LYS A 132 -1.38 -20.14 12.14
N SER A 133 -1.61 -18.98 11.57
CA SER A 133 -0.62 -18.03 11.04
C SER A 133 -0.99 -16.61 11.48
N VAL A 134 -0.05 -15.71 11.47
CA VAL A 134 -0.34 -14.30 11.75
C VAL A 134 -1.19 -13.73 10.62
N VAL A 135 -2.32 -13.12 10.99
CA VAL A 135 -3.21 -12.41 10.06
C VAL A 135 -3.47 -11.03 10.63
N ILE A 136 -3.34 -10.01 9.80
CA ILE A 136 -3.59 -8.62 10.16
C ILE A 136 -4.63 -8.07 9.19
N SER A 137 -5.75 -7.59 9.71
CA SER A 137 -6.76 -6.88 8.91
C SER A 137 -6.94 -5.47 9.47
N ILE A 138 -6.90 -4.48 8.59
CA ILE A 138 -7.14 -3.10 8.95
C ILE A 138 -8.37 -2.61 8.19
N ALA A 139 -9.31 -2.00 8.90
CA ALA A 139 -10.36 -1.20 8.29
C ALA A 139 -9.97 0.27 8.42
N ALA A 140 -9.94 0.98 7.29
CA ALA A 140 -9.64 2.39 7.23
C ALA A 140 -10.93 3.19 6.93
N ILE A 141 -11.13 4.23 7.71
CA ILE A 141 -12.20 5.20 7.56
C ILE A 141 -11.53 6.53 7.24
N GLY A 142 -11.87 7.09 6.09
CA GLY A 142 -11.39 8.39 5.66
C GLY A 142 -12.50 9.34 5.27
N SER A 143 -12.13 10.56 4.93
CA SER A 143 -13.05 11.60 4.48
C SER A 143 -12.56 12.28 3.22
N THR A 144 -13.50 12.78 2.41
CA THR A 144 -13.17 13.55 1.21
C THR A 144 -14.24 14.61 0.92
N VAL A 145 -13.82 15.68 0.29
CA VAL A 145 -14.72 16.70 -0.29
C VAL A 145 -14.98 16.42 -1.78
N ASN A 146 -14.00 15.86 -2.49
CA ASN A 146 -14.06 15.60 -3.92
C ASN A 146 -13.67 14.15 -4.17
N VAL A 147 -14.65 13.30 -4.49
CA VAL A 147 -14.40 11.89 -4.81
C VAL A 147 -13.77 11.79 -6.19
N VAL A 148 -12.61 11.15 -6.28
CA VAL A 148 -12.04 10.64 -7.53
C VAL A 148 -12.21 9.13 -7.54
N THR A 149 -12.58 8.57 -8.68
CA THR A 149 -12.86 7.14 -8.85
C THR A 149 -12.05 6.57 -10.01
N ARG A 150 -12.04 5.25 -10.17
CA ARG A 150 -11.40 4.57 -11.31
C ARG A 150 -12.03 4.93 -12.66
N ASN A 151 -13.30 5.33 -12.69
CA ASN A 151 -14.00 5.78 -13.89
C ASN A 151 -14.00 7.31 -13.96
N GLY A 152 -13.51 7.88 -15.04
CA GLY A 152 -13.50 9.34 -15.19
C GLY A 152 -12.40 9.84 -16.11
N ALA A 153 -11.51 8.95 -16.54
CA ALA A 153 -10.47 9.26 -17.51
C ALA A 153 -11.07 9.77 -18.82
N LYS A 154 -10.50 10.81 -19.39
CA LYS A 154 -10.97 11.47 -20.61
C LYS A 154 -9.91 11.42 -21.70
N VAL A 155 -10.34 11.28 -22.94
CA VAL A 155 -9.42 11.39 -24.11
C VAL A 155 -8.69 12.74 -24.05
N GLY A 156 -7.36 12.66 -24.12
CA GLY A 156 -6.47 13.83 -23.99
C GLY A 156 -5.85 14.01 -22.62
N ASP A 157 -6.31 13.25 -21.60
CA ASP A 157 -5.62 13.25 -20.29
C ASP A 157 -4.23 12.59 -20.42
N GLY A 158 -3.26 13.08 -19.66
CA GLY A 158 -2.04 12.35 -19.37
C GLY A 158 -2.30 11.22 -18.38
N ILE A 159 -1.46 10.18 -18.42
CA ILE A 159 -1.43 9.09 -17.45
C ILE A 159 -0.19 9.27 -16.58
N TYR A 160 -0.38 9.35 -15.28
CA TYR A 160 0.68 9.68 -14.30
C TYR A 160 0.79 8.62 -13.21
N LEU A 161 2.02 8.40 -12.75
CA LEU A 161 2.31 7.70 -11.50
C LEU A 161 2.84 8.71 -10.46
N SER A 162 2.49 8.55 -9.19
CA SER A 162 3.07 9.38 -8.12
C SER A 162 4.58 9.14 -7.95
N SER A 163 5.05 7.91 -8.19
CA SER A 163 6.46 7.52 -8.35
C SER A 163 6.53 6.28 -9.25
N LEU A 164 7.72 5.90 -9.71
CA LEU A 164 7.86 4.73 -10.59
C LEU A 164 7.54 3.44 -9.84
N THR A 165 6.70 2.58 -10.44
CA THR A 165 6.40 1.22 -9.98
C THR A 165 7.57 0.26 -10.18
N GLY A 166 7.56 -0.87 -9.45
CA GLY A 166 8.50 -1.98 -9.63
C GLY A 166 9.55 -2.11 -8.52
N TRP A 167 9.62 -1.14 -7.62
CA TRP A 167 10.58 -1.18 -6.50
C TRP A 167 10.24 -2.28 -5.50
N SER A 168 8.97 -2.52 -5.19
CA SER A 168 8.54 -3.63 -4.32
C SER A 168 8.88 -4.98 -4.95
N ALA A 169 8.59 -5.17 -6.25
CA ALA A 169 8.96 -6.39 -6.98
C ALA A 169 10.48 -6.62 -7.05
N ALA A 170 11.26 -5.55 -7.19
CA ALA A 170 12.72 -5.63 -7.11
C ALA A 170 13.19 -6.10 -5.73
N GLY A 171 12.60 -5.56 -4.66
CA GLY A 171 12.89 -5.98 -3.29
C GLY A 171 12.57 -7.45 -3.04
N LEU A 172 11.43 -7.93 -3.53
CA LEU A 172 11.07 -9.35 -3.48
C LEU A 172 12.13 -10.22 -4.19
N ALA A 173 12.53 -9.86 -5.41
CA ALA A 173 13.53 -10.60 -6.18
C ALA A 173 14.89 -10.65 -5.46
N ILE A 174 15.28 -9.57 -4.78
CA ILE A 174 16.49 -9.53 -3.95
C ILE A 174 16.37 -10.51 -2.77
N MET A 175 15.24 -10.49 -2.04
CA MET A 175 15.02 -11.39 -0.90
C MET A 175 15.06 -12.86 -1.32
N GLU A 176 14.47 -13.21 -2.47
CA GLU A 176 14.47 -14.56 -3.03
C GLU A 176 15.86 -15.01 -3.51
N SER A 177 16.60 -14.14 -4.18
CA SER A 177 17.94 -14.43 -4.70
C SER A 177 19.00 -14.52 -3.62
N LYS A 178 18.71 -14.03 -2.40
CA LYS A 178 19.69 -13.87 -1.31
C LYS A 178 20.92 -13.03 -1.71
N MET A 179 20.74 -12.14 -2.68
CA MET A 179 21.79 -11.22 -3.10
C MET A 179 22.20 -10.33 -1.93
N THR A 180 23.47 -10.21 -1.70
CA THR A 180 24.06 -9.27 -0.75
C THR A 180 24.77 -8.17 -1.54
N SER A 181 24.11 -7.07 -1.76
CA SER A 181 24.67 -5.86 -2.37
C SER A 181 24.48 -4.69 -1.40
N ALA A 182 25.32 -3.69 -1.47
CA ALA A 182 25.26 -2.51 -0.62
C ALA A 182 24.99 -1.22 -1.43
N THR A 183 24.37 -1.32 -2.60
CA THR A 183 24.00 -0.13 -3.38
C THR A 183 22.77 0.55 -2.82
N ASP A 184 22.62 1.86 -3.08
CA ASP A 184 21.43 2.63 -2.67
C ASP A 184 20.16 2.06 -3.29
N ALA A 185 20.21 1.67 -4.57
CA ALA A 185 19.07 1.03 -5.27
C ALA A 185 18.66 -0.30 -4.60
N HIS A 186 19.61 -1.13 -4.17
CA HIS A 186 19.33 -2.36 -3.44
C HIS A 186 18.63 -2.07 -2.10
N THR A 187 19.12 -1.08 -1.36
CA THR A 187 18.52 -0.67 -0.08
C THR A 187 17.12 -0.08 -0.28
N ALA A 188 16.92 0.74 -1.31
CA ALA A 188 15.63 1.30 -1.67
C ALA A 188 14.62 0.20 -2.01
N ALA A 189 14.99 -0.76 -2.86
CA ALA A 189 14.12 -1.87 -3.25
C ALA A 189 13.68 -2.73 -2.05
N LEU A 190 14.62 -3.09 -1.17
CA LEU A 190 14.31 -3.82 0.06
C LEU A 190 13.37 -3.05 0.98
N ARG A 191 13.56 -1.73 1.08
CA ARG A 191 12.68 -0.86 1.86
C ARG A 191 11.27 -0.87 1.27
N GLU A 192 11.11 -0.62 -0.02
CA GLU A 192 9.78 -0.57 -0.67
C GLU A 192 9.03 -1.90 -0.58
N TYR A 193 9.72 -3.04 -0.69
CA TYR A 193 9.10 -4.36 -0.46
C TYR A 193 8.59 -4.54 0.97
N LYS A 194 9.38 -4.12 1.96
CA LYS A 194 9.08 -4.34 3.38
C LYS A 194 8.08 -3.34 3.96
N ASN A 195 8.11 -2.12 3.48
CA ASN A 195 7.25 -1.03 3.92
C ASN A 195 7.18 0.06 2.83
N PRO A 196 6.22 -0.05 1.89
CA PRO A 196 6.11 0.88 0.77
C PRO A 196 5.97 2.32 1.24
N THR A 197 6.55 3.24 0.47
CA THR A 197 6.55 4.67 0.77
C THR A 197 5.34 5.32 0.09
N ILE A 198 4.39 5.83 0.88
CA ILE A 198 3.23 6.57 0.38
C ILE A 198 3.48 8.07 0.54
N ASP A 199 3.32 8.82 -0.54
CA ASP A 199 3.29 10.30 -0.46
C ASP A 199 1.87 10.77 -0.15
N TYR A 200 1.55 10.84 1.14
CA TYR A 200 0.24 11.31 1.63
C TYR A 200 -0.06 12.79 1.32
N LYS A 201 0.92 13.52 0.78
CA LYS A 201 0.77 14.93 0.39
C LYS A 201 0.77 15.12 -1.12
N PHE A 202 0.77 14.01 -1.88
CA PHE A 202 0.70 14.07 -3.33
C PHE A 202 -0.55 14.84 -3.77
N ASP A 203 -0.34 15.89 -4.56
CA ASP A 203 -1.45 16.75 -5.00
C ASP A 203 -2.24 16.05 -6.11
N VAL A 204 -3.42 15.59 -5.78
CA VAL A 204 -4.37 14.95 -6.70
C VAL A 204 -5.39 15.91 -7.30
N THR A 205 -5.21 17.24 -7.09
CA THR A 205 -6.11 18.24 -7.63
C THR A 205 -6.09 18.19 -9.16
N GLY A 206 -7.26 18.04 -9.76
CA GLY A 206 -7.38 17.93 -11.22
C GLY A 206 -7.33 16.51 -11.76
N ALA A 207 -7.11 15.51 -10.91
CA ALA A 207 -7.23 14.11 -11.32
C ALA A 207 -8.66 13.79 -11.78
N THR A 208 -8.79 13.19 -12.95
CA THR A 208 -10.07 12.80 -13.56
C THR A 208 -10.44 11.37 -13.19
N SER A 209 -9.45 10.49 -13.06
CA SER A 209 -9.61 9.16 -12.50
C SER A 209 -8.33 8.75 -11.77
N MET A 210 -8.45 7.82 -10.80
CA MET A 210 -7.34 7.42 -9.96
C MET A 210 -7.57 6.05 -9.31
N CYS A 211 -6.51 5.31 -9.06
CA CYS A 211 -6.42 4.18 -8.12
C CYS A 211 -5.00 4.08 -7.56
N ASP A 212 -4.80 3.28 -6.52
CA ASP A 212 -3.46 2.81 -6.13
C ASP A 212 -3.01 1.62 -7.02
N VAL A 213 -1.72 1.34 -7.04
CA VAL A 213 -1.15 0.18 -7.75
C VAL A 213 -0.75 -0.88 -6.71
N SER A 214 -1.70 -1.73 -6.36
CA SER A 214 -1.54 -2.84 -5.42
C SER A 214 -1.16 -4.15 -6.09
N ASP A 215 -1.87 -4.57 -7.16
CA ASP A 215 -1.62 -5.84 -7.84
C ASP A 215 -0.55 -5.75 -8.94
N ALA A 216 -0.72 -4.81 -9.86
CA ALA A 216 0.23 -4.50 -10.93
C ALA A 216 -0.26 -3.32 -11.76
N LEU A 217 0.66 -2.53 -12.33
CA LEU A 217 0.30 -1.41 -13.20
C LEU A 217 -0.62 -1.82 -14.36
N VAL A 218 -0.33 -2.97 -15.03
CA VAL A 218 -1.17 -3.47 -16.14
C VAL A 218 -2.60 -3.80 -15.70
N ILE A 219 -2.80 -4.26 -14.47
CA ILE A 219 -4.12 -4.63 -13.93
C ILE A 219 -4.92 -3.36 -13.65
N GLN A 220 -4.39 -2.46 -12.84
CA GLN A 220 -5.06 -1.22 -12.47
C GLN A 220 -5.31 -0.32 -13.67
N ALA A 221 -4.34 -0.17 -14.58
CA ALA A 221 -4.52 0.61 -15.79
C ALA A 221 -5.64 0.06 -16.68
N ARG A 222 -5.71 -1.28 -16.83
CA ARG A 222 -6.81 -1.90 -17.58
C ARG A 222 -8.16 -1.65 -16.93
N GLN A 223 -8.26 -1.83 -15.60
CA GLN A 223 -9.50 -1.57 -14.86
C GLN A 223 -9.97 -0.12 -15.01
N MET A 224 -9.03 0.85 -14.96
CA MET A 224 -9.36 2.27 -15.17
C MET A 224 -9.77 2.57 -16.61
N ALA A 225 -9.07 2.02 -17.60
CA ALA A 225 -9.39 2.18 -19.01
C ALA A 225 -10.78 1.60 -19.34
N ASP A 226 -11.05 0.36 -18.90
CA ASP A 226 -12.31 -0.33 -19.14
C ASP A 226 -13.51 0.39 -18.45
N SER A 227 -13.33 0.81 -17.19
CA SER A 227 -14.37 1.54 -16.46
C SER A 227 -14.65 2.93 -17.03
N SER A 228 -13.66 3.57 -17.64
CA SER A 228 -13.79 4.87 -18.31
C SER A 228 -14.16 4.77 -19.79
N LYS A 229 -14.17 3.56 -20.38
CA LYS A 229 -14.44 3.29 -21.81
C LYS A 229 -13.49 4.05 -22.74
N VAL A 230 -12.22 4.00 -22.44
CA VAL A 230 -11.13 4.62 -23.19
C VAL A 230 -9.95 3.65 -23.33
N ALA A 231 -8.94 4.00 -24.12
CA ALA A 231 -7.68 3.28 -24.14
C ALA A 231 -6.58 4.06 -23.41
N PHE A 232 -5.77 3.35 -22.63
CA PHE A 232 -4.54 3.88 -22.02
C PHE A 232 -3.35 3.48 -22.90
N LYS A 233 -2.69 4.45 -23.51
CA LYS A 233 -1.52 4.25 -24.35
C LYS A 233 -0.27 4.68 -23.61
N PHE A 234 0.57 3.71 -23.23
CA PHE A 234 1.83 3.97 -22.55
C PHE A 234 2.90 4.53 -23.50
N ASP A 235 3.77 5.38 -22.99
CA ASP A 235 4.95 5.91 -23.64
C ASP A 235 6.19 5.42 -22.90
N LEU A 236 6.80 4.37 -23.41
CA LEU A 236 7.96 3.73 -22.78
C LEU A 236 9.17 4.68 -22.70
N SER A 237 9.30 5.64 -23.61
CA SER A 237 10.41 6.61 -23.57
C SER A 237 10.26 7.55 -22.39
N LYS A 238 9.04 7.99 -22.06
CA LYS A 238 8.79 8.81 -20.86
C LYS A 238 9.08 8.07 -19.56
N ILE A 239 8.79 6.76 -19.52
CA ILE A 239 9.15 5.91 -18.37
C ILE A 239 10.67 5.81 -18.25
N GLN A 240 11.38 5.63 -19.38
CA GLN A 240 12.86 5.56 -19.40
C GLN A 240 13.52 6.88 -19.00
N ASP A 241 12.88 8.02 -19.28
CA ASP A 241 13.37 9.35 -18.88
C ASP A 241 13.17 9.65 -17.40
N CYS A 242 12.42 8.82 -16.67
CA CYS A 242 12.26 8.94 -15.21
C CYS A 242 13.61 8.71 -14.51
N SER A 243 13.93 9.57 -13.54
CA SER A 243 15.20 9.48 -12.79
C SER A 243 15.43 8.14 -12.11
N GLU A 244 14.37 7.46 -11.68
CA GLU A 244 14.41 6.18 -10.97
C GLU A 244 14.66 4.99 -11.93
N PHE A 245 14.34 5.15 -13.24
CA PHE A 245 14.41 4.04 -14.20
C PHE A 245 15.81 3.45 -14.33
N ALA A 246 16.84 4.28 -14.47
CA ALA A 246 18.21 3.82 -14.67
C ALA A 246 18.73 2.98 -13.49
N GLU A 247 18.37 3.33 -12.26
CA GLU A 247 18.75 2.60 -11.07
C GLU A 247 18.02 1.24 -11.01
N LEU A 248 16.71 1.25 -11.26
CA LEU A 248 15.88 0.04 -11.27
C LEU A 248 16.31 -0.92 -12.39
N GLU A 249 16.62 -0.39 -13.58
CA GLU A 249 17.14 -1.18 -14.72
C GLU A 249 18.50 -1.79 -14.41
N SER A 250 19.42 -1.04 -13.78
CA SER A 250 20.72 -1.55 -13.36
C SER A 250 20.58 -2.71 -12.37
N LEU A 251 19.66 -2.58 -11.43
CA LEU A 251 19.34 -3.63 -10.46
C LEU A 251 18.75 -4.86 -11.15
N ALA A 252 17.81 -4.68 -12.07
CA ALA A 252 17.19 -5.77 -12.84
C ALA A 252 18.23 -6.55 -13.67
N ARG A 253 19.14 -5.85 -14.34
CA ARG A 253 20.25 -6.49 -15.08
C ARG A 253 21.14 -7.33 -14.17
N SER A 254 21.42 -6.87 -12.94
CA SER A 254 22.27 -7.62 -12.00
C SER A 254 21.66 -8.95 -11.57
N LEU A 255 20.32 -9.06 -11.65
CA LEU A 255 19.55 -10.26 -11.34
C LEU A 255 19.14 -11.05 -12.62
N GLY A 256 19.50 -10.57 -13.81
CA GLY A 256 19.10 -11.19 -15.06
C GLY A 256 17.60 -11.10 -15.36
N ILE A 257 16.93 -10.07 -14.83
CA ILE A 257 15.47 -9.84 -14.94
C ILE A 257 15.25 -8.67 -15.91
N ASP A 258 14.17 -8.74 -16.71
CA ASP A 258 13.71 -7.62 -17.50
C ASP A 258 12.99 -6.59 -16.58
N VAL A 259 13.50 -5.36 -16.53
CA VAL A 259 12.96 -4.29 -15.69
C VAL A 259 11.47 -4.00 -15.95
N TRP A 260 11.02 -4.19 -17.17
CA TRP A 260 9.64 -3.99 -17.56
C TRP A 260 8.66 -4.93 -16.84
N LYS A 261 9.12 -6.14 -16.46
CA LYS A 261 8.32 -7.06 -15.66
C LYS A 261 8.06 -6.49 -14.26
N TRP A 262 9.05 -5.83 -13.66
CA TRP A 262 8.86 -5.17 -12.38
C TRP A 262 7.92 -3.98 -12.49
N ILE A 263 8.15 -3.11 -13.50
CA ILE A 263 7.37 -1.87 -13.67
C ILE A 263 5.90 -2.16 -13.99
N PHE A 264 5.62 -3.10 -14.88
CA PHE A 264 4.25 -3.33 -15.36
C PHE A 264 3.51 -4.46 -14.66
N ALA A 265 4.21 -5.49 -14.17
CA ALA A 265 3.62 -6.68 -13.56
C ALA A 265 3.99 -6.88 -12.08
N GLY A 266 4.85 -6.05 -11.52
CA GLY A 266 5.11 -6.00 -10.08
C GLY A 266 3.92 -5.41 -9.32
N GLY A 267 3.68 -5.93 -8.13
CA GLY A 267 2.65 -5.43 -7.21
C GLY A 267 3.23 -4.88 -5.93
N GLU A 268 2.33 -4.45 -5.05
CA GLU A 268 2.60 -3.94 -3.70
C GLU A 268 3.46 -2.66 -3.63
N ASP A 269 3.48 -1.86 -4.70
CA ASP A 269 4.12 -0.53 -4.69
C ASP A 269 3.21 0.53 -4.04
N HIS A 270 1.88 0.39 -4.15
CA HIS A 270 0.86 1.29 -3.62
C HIS A 270 1.03 2.77 -4.04
N VAL A 271 1.72 3.00 -5.15
CA VAL A 271 1.79 4.32 -5.78
C VAL A 271 0.46 4.65 -6.43
N LEU A 272 0.15 5.94 -6.60
CA LEU A 272 -1.07 6.36 -7.28
C LEU A 272 -0.88 6.30 -8.80
N LEU A 273 -1.84 5.68 -9.49
CA LEU A 273 -2.05 5.80 -10.93
C LEU A 273 -3.20 6.77 -11.15
N ALA A 274 -2.94 7.90 -11.80
CA ALA A 274 -3.90 8.96 -12.01
C ALA A 274 -3.96 9.39 -13.47
N THR A 275 -5.11 9.92 -13.90
CA THR A 275 -5.27 10.60 -15.19
C THR A 275 -5.69 12.06 -14.99
N GLY A 276 -5.27 12.93 -15.88
CA GLY A 276 -5.59 14.36 -15.81
C GLY A 276 -4.69 15.21 -16.70
N VAL A 277 -4.75 16.52 -16.50
CA VAL A 277 -3.92 17.49 -17.23
C VAL A 277 -2.92 18.09 -16.24
N ASP A 278 -1.62 18.03 -16.59
CA ASP A 278 -0.52 18.62 -15.82
C ASP A 278 -0.49 18.21 -14.34
N LEU A 279 -0.78 16.92 -14.05
CA LEU A 279 -0.65 16.39 -12.70
C LEU A 279 0.84 16.26 -12.30
N PRO A 280 1.17 16.37 -11.01
CA PRO A 280 2.51 16.04 -10.53
C PRO A 280 2.82 14.55 -10.74
N GLY A 281 4.11 14.18 -10.62
CA GLY A 281 4.57 12.81 -10.75
C GLY A 281 5.14 12.47 -12.13
N VAL A 282 5.22 11.19 -12.43
CA VAL A 282 5.84 10.65 -13.64
C VAL A 282 4.79 10.49 -14.74
N LEU A 283 4.87 11.28 -15.79
CA LEU A 283 4.02 11.10 -16.98
C LEU A 283 4.45 9.85 -17.75
N ILE A 284 3.57 8.85 -17.84
CA ILE A 284 3.87 7.53 -18.44
C ILE A 284 3.08 7.24 -19.71
N GLY A 285 2.18 8.13 -20.14
CA GLY A 285 1.36 7.89 -21.32
C GLY A 285 0.24 8.90 -21.49
N GLU A 286 -0.70 8.57 -22.36
CA GLU A 286 -1.86 9.38 -22.71
C GLU A 286 -3.14 8.54 -22.78
N VAL A 287 -4.27 9.15 -22.46
CA VAL A 287 -5.60 8.55 -22.66
C VAL A 287 -6.08 8.88 -24.06
N ILE A 288 -6.41 7.85 -24.84
CA ILE A 288 -6.89 8.01 -26.20
C ILE A 288 -8.25 7.34 -26.41
N ALA A 289 -8.91 7.64 -27.52
CA ALA A 289 -10.11 6.92 -27.91
C ALA A 289 -9.79 5.45 -28.23
N GLY A 290 -10.63 4.53 -27.76
CA GLY A 290 -10.45 3.09 -27.91
C GLY A 290 -10.76 2.33 -26.64
N GLU A 291 -10.22 1.14 -26.48
CA GLU A 291 -10.46 0.26 -25.34
C GLU A 291 -9.14 -0.39 -24.87
N GLY A 292 -9.04 -0.66 -23.58
CA GLY A 292 -7.96 -1.40 -22.94
C GLY A 292 -6.64 -0.63 -22.84
N ILE A 293 -5.52 -1.33 -22.87
CA ILE A 293 -4.17 -0.78 -22.71
C ILE A 293 -3.29 -1.08 -23.94
N LEU A 294 -2.47 -0.13 -24.36
CA LEU A 294 -1.63 -0.20 -25.55
C LEU A 294 -0.17 0.10 -25.20
N ASN A 295 0.75 -0.41 -26.03
CA ASN A 295 2.20 -0.23 -25.91
C ASN A 295 2.79 -0.82 -24.59
N VAL A 296 2.18 -1.88 -24.08
CA VAL A 296 2.77 -2.66 -22.99
C VAL A 296 3.88 -3.54 -23.55
N PRO A 297 5.06 -3.64 -22.92
CA PRO A 297 6.12 -4.53 -23.37
C PRO A 297 5.64 -5.98 -23.51
N ALA A 298 6.20 -6.70 -24.51
CA ALA A 298 5.86 -8.10 -24.73
C ALA A 298 6.16 -8.95 -23.48
N ASP A 299 5.38 -10.00 -23.26
CA ASP A 299 5.53 -10.98 -22.17
C ASP A 299 5.26 -10.48 -20.73
N VAL A 300 4.87 -9.21 -20.55
CA VAL A 300 4.53 -8.67 -19.21
C VAL A 300 3.14 -9.11 -18.75
N GLY A 301 2.17 -9.14 -19.65
CA GLY A 301 0.75 -9.38 -19.31
C GLY A 301 0.42 -10.76 -18.71
N ASN A 302 1.34 -11.74 -18.80
CA ASN A 302 1.15 -13.10 -18.27
C ASN A 302 1.81 -13.34 -16.91
N SER A 303 2.56 -12.36 -16.39
CA SER A 303 3.35 -12.50 -15.15
C SER A 303 2.77 -11.75 -13.96
N ALA A 304 1.66 -11.03 -14.11
CA ALA A 304 1.03 -10.33 -13.01
C ALA A 304 0.44 -11.32 -11.99
N TRP A 305 0.59 -11.00 -10.72
CA TRP A 305 0.09 -11.81 -9.62
C TRP A 305 -1.44 -11.92 -9.63
N ARG A 306 -1.97 -13.06 -9.16
CA ARG A 306 -3.41 -13.31 -9.04
C ARG A 306 -3.72 -13.97 -7.72
N HIS A 307 -4.80 -13.54 -7.07
CA HIS A 307 -5.28 -14.14 -5.82
C HIS A 307 -5.84 -15.56 -6.00
N PHE A 308 -6.34 -15.91 -7.21
CA PHE A 308 -6.95 -17.19 -7.54
C PHE A 308 -6.58 -17.66 -8.95
#